data_617b558a1cec0c4bec40a419f0b3ac51
#
_entry.id   617b558a1cec0c4bec40a419f0b3ac51
#
_cell.length_a   1.000
_cell.length_b   1.000
_cell.length_c   1.000
_cell.angle_alpha   90.00
_cell.angle_beta   90.00
_cell.angle_gamma   90.00
#
_symmetry.space_group_name_H-M   'P 1'
#
loop_
_entity.id
_entity.type
_entity.pdbx_description
1 polymer ?
#
loop_
_entity_poly.entity_id
_entity_poly.type
_entity_poly.pdbx_seq_one_letter_code
_entity_poly.pdbx_strand_id
1 'polypeptide(L)'
;MDNDETTLTNAGIANAANQPCVLLVEDDRSARRFLEVTLQRCGYRVIAAADGLEAMKLALASPIDAVVTDAIMPHLSGQQLARFLRNNEKLRRVPIVLLTGQENRDAASSPDDSIDAFLYKPVKAEELKSCLAGLSRRN
;
A
#
# COMPACT_ATOMS: atom_id res chain seq x y z
N MET A 1 -12.99 21.04 -28.25
CA MET A 1 -12.74 20.69 -27.99
C MET A 1 -12.63 20.56 -27.71
N ASP A 2 -12.58 20.73 -27.42
CA ASP A 2 -12.23 20.45 -26.89
C ASP A 2 -12.36 19.96 -26.37
N ASN A 3 -12.47 19.87 -26.94
CA ASN A 3 -12.54 19.16 -26.27
C ASN A 3 -12.12 17.97 -26.27
N ASP A 4 -11.43 17.77 -27.84
CA ASP A 4 -11.38 16.45 -27.44
C ASP A 4 -10.13 16.09 -26.76
N GLU A 5 -9.09 16.69 -27.13
CA GLU A 5 -7.93 16.50 -26.37
C GLU A 5 -8.04 17.03 -24.97
N THR A 6 -8.88 18.00 -24.79
CA THR A 6 -9.19 18.46 -23.45
C THR A 6 -9.87 17.37 -22.67
N THR A 7 -10.76 16.63 -23.31
CA THR A 7 -11.43 15.52 -22.66
C THR A 7 -10.44 14.45 -22.25
N LEU A 8 -9.48 14.16 -23.10
CA LEU A 8 -8.47 13.18 -22.79
C LEU A 8 -7.62 13.62 -21.61
N THR A 9 -7.21 14.87 -21.60
CA THR A 9 -6.45 15.40 -20.49
C THR A 9 -7.26 15.42 -19.21
N ASN A 10 -8.50 15.83 -19.30
CA ASN A 10 -9.37 15.86 -18.14
C ASN A 10 -9.67 14.48 -17.62
N ALA A 11 -9.76 13.52 -18.49
CA ALA A 11 -9.94 12.14 -18.06
C ALA A 11 -8.76 11.68 -17.24
N GLY A 12 -7.55 12.04 -17.64
CA GLY A 12 -6.36 11.70 -16.87
C GLY A 12 -6.37 12.36 -15.52
N ILE A 13 -6.74 13.63 -15.46
CA ILE A 13 -6.80 14.35 -14.19
C ILE A 13 -7.92 13.79 -13.30
N ALA A 14 -9.07 13.56 -13.88
CA ALA A 14 -10.19 13.02 -13.15
C ALA A 14 -9.88 11.62 -12.63
N ASN A 15 -9.18 10.81 -13.43
CA ASN A 15 -8.78 9.48 -12.99
C ASN A 15 -7.79 9.56 -11.84
N ALA A 16 -6.89 10.52 -11.89
CA ALA A 16 -5.96 10.71 -10.78
C ALA A 16 -6.70 11.05 -9.50
N ALA A 17 -7.72 11.91 -9.59
CA ALA A 17 -8.49 12.29 -8.43
C ALA A 17 -9.32 11.13 -7.89
N ASN A 18 -9.75 10.21 -8.75
CA ASN A 18 -10.57 9.08 -8.37
C ASN A 18 -9.78 7.80 -8.17
N GLN A 19 -8.47 7.81 -8.45
CA GLN A 19 -7.65 6.63 -8.26
C GLN A 19 -7.54 6.30 -6.79
N PRO A 20 -7.60 5.01 -6.46
CA PRO A 20 -7.39 4.61 -5.07
C PRO A 20 -5.97 4.94 -4.65
N CYS A 21 -5.82 5.27 -3.40
CA CYS A 21 -4.56 5.70 -2.84
C CYS A 21 -3.97 4.61 -1.96
N VAL A 22 -2.71 4.26 -2.23
CA VAL A 22 -1.98 3.26 -1.44
C VAL A 22 -0.94 3.97 -0.58
N LEU A 23 -0.94 3.64 0.69
CA LEU A 23 0.14 4.05 1.58
C LEU A 23 1.23 2.98 1.49
N LEU A 24 2.37 3.36 0.96
CA LEU A 24 3.51 2.46 0.78
C LEU A 24 4.55 2.75 1.86
N VAL A 25 4.94 1.72 2.61
CA VAL A 25 5.89 1.89 3.70
C VAL A 25 7.08 0.97 3.46
N GLU A 26 8.23 1.54 3.20
CA GLU A 26 9.45 0.81 2.89
C GLU A 26 10.65 1.68 3.25
N ASP A 27 11.54 1.17 4.09
CA ASP A 27 12.67 1.96 4.55
C ASP A 27 13.82 2.02 3.55
N ASP A 28 13.97 1.02 2.68
CA ASP A 28 15.00 1.05 1.64
C ASP A 28 14.57 1.97 0.50
N ARG A 29 15.39 2.96 0.22
CA ARG A 29 15.07 3.98 -0.77
C ARG A 29 14.82 3.42 -2.16
N SER A 30 15.68 2.52 -2.61
CA SER A 30 15.56 1.94 -3.95
C SER A 30 14.33 1.04 -4.07
N ALA A 31 14.11 0.21 -3.05
CA ALA A 31 12.93 -0.65 -3.02
C ALA A 31 11.65 0.18 -2.99
N ARG A 32 11.66 1.25 -2.19
CA ARG A 32 10.51 2.13 -2.09
C ARG A 32 10.19 2.76 -3.44
N ARG A 33 11.23 3.24 -4.14
CA ARG A 33 11.04 3.85 -5.44
C ARG A 33 10.49 2.86 -6.46
N PHE A 34 11.04 1.64 -6.45
CA PHE A 34 10.56 0.59 -7.36
C PHE A 34 9.08 0.30 -7.13
N LEU A 35 8.71 0.12 -5.86
CA LEU A 35 7.33 -0.20 -5.53
C LEU A 35 6.39 0.96 -5.83
N GLU A 36 6.83 2.17 -5.57
CA GLU A 36 6.03 3.36 -5.87
C GLU A 36 5.70 3.44 -7.35
N VAL A 37 6.71 3.28 -8.20
CA VAL A 37 6.50 3.32 -9.64
C VAL A 37 5.62 2.16 -10.09
N THR A 38 5.85 0.98 -9.53
CA THR A 38 5.03 -0.20 -9.86
C THR A 38 3.57 0.05 -9.54
N LEU A 39 3.28 0.57 -8.36
CA LEU A 39 1.92 0.85 -7.95
C LEU A 39 1.27 1.93 -8.82
N GLN A 40 2.02 2.96 -9.15
CA GLN A 40 1.51 4.02 -10.02
C GLN A 40 1.13 3.46 -11.39
N ARG A 41 1.93 2.56 -11.92
CA ARG A 41 1.64 1.93 -13.21
C ARG A 41 0.42 1.02 -13.14
N CYS A 42 0.09 0.54 -11.97
CA CYS A 42 -1.11 -0.26 -11.77
C CYS A 42 -2.36 0.59 -11.58
N GLY A 43 -2.22 1.91 -11.57
CA GLY A 43 -3.37 2.81 -11.48
C GLY A 43 -3.62 3.37 -10.10
N TYR A 44 -2.68 3.25 -9.18
CA TYR A 44 -2.84 3.78 -7.83
C TYR A 44 -2.12 5.09 -7.64
N ARG A 45 -2.71 5.97 -6.84
CA ARG A 45 -1.95 7.07 -6.27
C ARG A 45 -1.17 6.50 -5.09
N VAL A 46 0.03 7.03 -4.87
CA VAL A 46 0.89 6.48 -3.83
C VAL A 46 1.34 7.59 -2.88
N ILE A 47 1.19 7.32 -1.60
CA ILE A 47 1.81 8.13 -0.55
C ILE A 47 2.88 7.24 0.05
N ALA A 48 4.13 7.66 -0.03
CA ALA A 48 5.25 6.83 0.40
C ALA A 48 5.79 7.29 1.74
N ALA A 49 6.09 6.35 2.61
CA ALA A 49 6.69 6.59 3.91
C ALA A 49 7.95 5.74 4.05
N ALA A 50 8.93 6.28 4.73
CA ALA A 50 10.21 5.61 4.92
C ALA A 50 10.25 4.78 6.20
N ASP A 51 9.30 4.96 7.09
CA ASP A 51 9.24 4.17 8.33
C ASP A 51 7.81 4.16 8.86
N GLY A 52 7.60 3.33 9.89
CA GLY A 52 6.27 3.14 10.44
C GLY A 52 5.69 4.36 11.13
N LEU A 53 6.53 5.18 11.75
CA LEU A 53 6.04 6.38 12.42
C LEU A 53 5.55 7.41 11.42
N GLU A 54 6.29 7.60 10.35
CA GLU A 54 5.85 8.47 9.27
C GLU A 54 4.55 7.94 8.66
N ALA A 55 4.48 6.63 8.49
CA ALA A 55 3.29 5.99 7.94
C ALA A 55 2.06 6.25 8.81
N MET A 56 2.20 6.15 10.13
CA MET A 56 1.10 6.44 11.04
C MET A 56 0.59 7.86 10.86
N LYS A 57 1.50 8.82 10.77
CA LYS A 57 1.12 10.22 10.59
C LYS A 57 0.40 10.43 9.27
N LEU A 58 0.91 9.85 8.20
CA LEU A 58 0.30 10.00 6.88
C LEU A 58 -1.07 9.32 6.81
N ALA A 59 -1.21 8.16 7.46
CA ALA A 59 -2.48 7.46 7.48
C ALA A 59 -3.56 8.25 8.19
N LEU A 60 -3.19 8.98 9.23
CA LEU A 60 -4.15 9.80 9.96
C LEU A 60 -4.50 11.09 9.21
N ALA A 61 -3.58 11.58 8.41
CA ALA A 61 -3.73 12.88 7.75
C ALA A 61 -4.33 12.81 6.36
N SER A 62 -4.32 11.63 5.72
CA SER A 62 -4.72 11.51 4.31
C SER A 62 -5.67 10.35 4.12
N PRO A 63 -6.61 10.46 3.17
CA PRO A 63 -7.45 9.31 2.83
C PRO A 63 -6.59 8.26 2.13
N ILE A 64 -6.65 7.02 2.62
CA ILE A 64 -5.95 5.91 1.98
C ILE A 64 -6.91 4.75 1.79
N ASP A 65 -6.68 3.98 0.74
CA ASP A 65 -7.54 2.86 0.38
C ASP A 65 -6.90 1.51 0.61
N ALA A 66 -5.58 1.47 0.74
CA ALA A 66 -4.84 0.24 1.01
C ALA A 66 -3.48 0.60 1.57
N VAL A 67 -2.87 -0.36 2.25
CA VAL A 67 -1.52 -0.22 2.80
C VAL A 67 -0.65 -1.35 2.30
N VAL A 68 0.54 -1.02 1.80
CA VAL A 68 1.56 -2.00 1.45
C VAL A 68 2.78 -1.64 2.30
N THR A 69 3.15 -2.53 3.20
CA THR A 69 4.22 -2.23 4.15
C THR A 69 5.23 -3.36 4.25
N ASP A 70 6.49 -2.99 4.38
CA ASP A 70 7.54 -3.92 4.72
C ASP A 70 7.28 -4.48 6.12
N ALA A 71 7.66 -5.73 6.34
CA ALA A 71 7.48 -6.37 7.63
C ALA A 71 8.50 -5.87 8.64
N ILE A 72 9.75 -5.69 8.20
CA ILE A 72 10.84 -5.31 9.09
C ILE A 72 11.29 -3.89 8.77
N MET A 73 11.12 -3.01 9.74
CA MET A 73 11.52 -1.61 9.62
C MET A 73 12.05 -1.14 10.96
N PRO A 74 12.92 -0.12 10.96
CA PRO A 74 13.39 0.43 12.24
C PRO A 74 12.22 0.96 13.07
N HIS A 75 12.30 0.76 14.37
CA HIS A 75 11.41 1.34 15.39
C HIS A 75 10.00 0.78 15.43
N LEU A 76 9.41 0.46 14.29
CA LEU A 76 8.03 -0.02 14.25
C LEU A 76 7.91 -1.02 13.10
N SER A 77 7.55 -2.27 13.41
CA SER A 77 7.40 -3.30 12.39
C SER A 77 6.11 -3.11 11.60
N GLY A 78 6.01 -3.80 10.47
CA GLY A 78 4.79 -3.77 9.67
C GLY A 78 3.60 -4.32 10.43
N GLN A 79 3.80 -5.37 11.25
CA GLN A 79 2.73 -5.92 12.07
C GLN A 79 2.26 -4.92 13.12
N GLN A 80 3.19 -4.20 13.73
CA GLN A 80 2.82 -3.18 14.71
C GLN A 80 2.04 -2.06 14.05
N LEU A 81 2.45 -1.64 12.87
CA LEU A 81 1.72 -0.65 12.09
C LEU A 81 0.31 -1.15 11.78
N ALA A 82 0.20 -2.41 11.36
CA ALA A 82 -1.11 -2.97 11.04
C ALA A 82 -2.05 -2.96 12.25
N ARG A 83 -1.54 -3.32 13.41
CA ARG A 83 -2.35 -3.29 14.63
C ARG A 83 -2.81 -1.88 14.98
N PHE A 84 -1.93 -0.91 14.81
CA PHE A 84 -2.30 0.48 14.99
C PHE A 84 -3.47 0.86 14.08
N LEU A 85 -3.37 0.49 12.79
CA LEU A 85 -4.41 0.82 11.84
C LEU A 85 -5.73 0.13 12.18
N ARG A 86 -5.69 -1.14 12.60
CA ARG A 86 -6.90 -1.86 12.97
C ARG A 86 -7.58 -1.28 14.20
N ASN A 87 -6.82 -0.66 15.08
CA ASN A 87 -7.36 -0.06 16.29
C ASN A 87 -7.86 1.36 16.07
N ASN A 88 -7.69 1.89 14.87
CA ASN A 88 -8.15 3.23 14.55
C ASN A 88 -9.50 3.12 13.82
N GLU A 89 -10.49 3.83 14.32
CA GLU A 89 -11.85 3.73 13.80
C GLU A 89 -11.95 4.04 12.32
N LYS A 90 -11.19 5.02 11.87
CA LYS A 90 -11.19 5.45 10.48
C LYS A 90 -10.48 4.45 9.55
N LEU A 91 -9.49 3.73 10.07
CA LEU A 91 -8.58 2.94 9.25
C LEU A 91 -8.74 1.43 9.41
N ARG A 92 -9.60 0.99 10.30
CA ARG A 92 -9.66 -0.43 10.66
C ARG A 92 -10.08 -1.37 9.53
N ARG A 93 -10.66 -0.85 8.45
CA ARG A 93 -11.11 -1.68 7.34
C ARG A 93 -10.21 -1.58 6.12
N VAL A 94 -9.14 -0.79 6.20
CA VAL A 94 -8.23 -0.62 5.08
C VAL A 94 -7.45 -1.91 4.85
N PRO A 95 -7.43 -2.46 3.62
CA PRO A 95 -6.66 -3.67 3.35
C PRO A 95 -5.18 -3.44 3.58
N ILE A 96 -4.51 -4.41 4.18
CA ILE A 96 -3.08 -4.31 4.51
C ILE A 96 -2.34 -5.49 3.92
N VAL A 97 -1.34 -5.21 3.09
CA VAL A 97 -0.45 -6.19 2.50
C VAL A 97 0.92 -6.06 3.16
N LEU A 98 1.43 -7.17 3.68
CA LEU A 98 2.74 -7.20 4.31
C LEU A 98 3.76 -7.82 3.37
N LEU A 99 4.86 -7.11 3.16
CA LEU A 99 5.96 -7.59 2.33
C LEU A 99 7.03 -8.18 3.25
N THR A 100 7.36 -9.44 3.05
CA THR A 100 8.26 -10.13 3.96
C THR A 100 9.36 -10.85 3.20
N GLY A 101 10.53 -10.95 3.82
CA GLY A 101 11.63 -11.73 3.27
C GLY A 101 11.46 -13.19 3.61
N GLN A 102 12.28 -14.05 2.99
CA GLN A 102 12.20 -15.46 3.24
C GLN A 102 12.55 -15.82 4.67
N GLU A 103 13.37 -15.03 5.30
CA GLU A 103 13.75 -15.24 6.69
C GLU A 103 12.57 -15.05 7.65
N ASN A 104 11.48 -14.45 7.17
CA ASN A 104 10.30 -14.19 7.99
C ASN A 104 9.10 -15.02 7.59
N ARG A 105 9.33 -16.16 6.98
CA ARG A 105 8.25 -17.03 6.56
C ARG A 105 7.36 -17.47 7.71
N ASP A 106 7.96 -17.66 8.86
CA ASP A 106 7.19 -18.07 10.03
C ASP A 106 6.19 -17.00 10.45
N ALA A 107 6.56 -15.74 10.29
CA ALA A 107 5.64 -14.65 10.59
C ALA A 107 4.44 -14.67 9.65
N ALA A 108 4.65 -15.02 8.38
CA ALA A 108 3.56 -15.12 7.42
C ALA A 108 2.67 -16.33 7.70
N SER A 109 3.23 -17.37 8.33
CA SER A 109 2.46 -18.57 8.68
C SER A 109 1.62 -18.38 9.92
N SER A 110 1.98 -17.43 10.76
CA SER A 110 1.26 -17.20 12.01
C SER A 110 -0.01 -16.42 11.75
N PRO A 111 -1.12 -16.83 12.33
CA PRO A 111 -2.35 -16.07 12.16
C PRO A 111 -2.18 -14.65 12.70
N ASP A 112 -2.52 -13.68 11.87
CA ASP A 112 -2.52 -12.29 12.28
C ASP A 112 -3.67 -11.61 11.56
N ASP A 113 -4.76 -11.40 12.28
CA ASP A 113 -5.97 -10.83 11.72
C ASP A 113 -5.79 -9.39 11.26
N SER A 114 -4.69 -8.76 11.66
CA SER A 114 -4.42 -7.39 11.23
C SER A 114 -3.97 -7.32 9.77
N ILE A 115 -3.47 -8.43 9.22
CA ILE A 115 -2.89 -8.48 7.87
C ILE A 115 -3.84 -9.21 6.93
N ASP A 116 -4.08 -8.62 5.77
CA ASP A 116 -4.98 -9.22 4.78
C ASP A 116 -4.26 -10.12 3.78
N ALA A 117 -2.99 -9.83 3.51
CA ALA A 117 -2.22 -10.63 2.56
C ALA A 117 -0.74 -10.48 2.83
N PHE A 118 0.02 -11.52 2.46
CA PHE A 118 1.47 -11.55 2.56
C PHE A 118 2.06 -11.75 1.18
N LEU A 119 3.09 -10.99 0.84
CA LEU A 119 3.86 -11.21 -0.37
C LEU A 119 5.31 -11.35 0.03
N TYR A 120 6.02 -12.26 -0.65
CA TYR A 120 7.41 -12.52 -0.34
C TYR A 120 8.34 -11.76 -1.27
N LYS A 121 9.38 -11.18 -0.71
CA LYS A 121 10.40 -10.48 -1.48
C LYS A 121 11.28 -11.47 -2.22
N PRO A 122 11.70 -11.19 -3.45
CA PRO A 122 11.45 -9.97 -4.21
C PRO A 122 10.03 -9.94 -4.77
N VAL A 123 9.35 -8.82 -4.59
CA VAL A 123 7.96 -8.70 -4.99
C VAL A 123 7.88 -8.42 -6.48
N LYS A 124 7.07 -9.21 -7.18
CA LYS A 124 6.85 -9.01 -8.61
C LYS A 124 5.65 -8.11 -8.85
N ALA A 125 5.74 -7.28 -9.89
CA ALA A 125 4.68 -6.34 -10.20
C ALA A 125 3.33 -7.04 -10.36
N GLU A 126 3.31 -8.19 -11.05
CA GLU A 126 2.05 -8.92 -11.27
C GLU A 126 1.46 -9.45 -9.98
N GLU A 127 2.31 -9.89 -9.05
CA GLU A 127 1.84 -10.37 -7.76
C GLU A 127 1.19 -9.26 -6.96
N LEU A 128 1.83 -8.11 -6.94
CA LEU A 128 1.32 -6.96 -6.20
C LEU A 128 0.01 -6.47 -6.80
N LYS A 129 -0.03 -6.37 -8.11
CA LYS A 129 -1.23 -5.95 -8.83
C LYS A 129 -2.41 -6.88 -8.55
N SER A 130 -2.18 -8.18 -8.67
CA SER A 130 -3.25 -9.17 -8.45
C SER A 130 -3.71 -9.18 -7.02
N CYS A 131 -2.78 -9.05 -6.08
CA CYS A 131 -3.09 -9.03 -4.66
C CYS A 131 -4.01 -7.86 -4.32
N LEU A 132 -3.64 -6.67 -4.74
CA LEU A 132 -4.43 -5.47 -4.43
C LEU A 132 -5.79 -5.50 -5.12
N ALA A 133 -5.84 -5.98 -6.36
CA ALA A 133 -7.11 -6.09 -7.08
C ALA A 133 -8.05 -7.06 -6.37
N GLY A 134 -7.51 -8.16 -5.86
CA GLY A 134 -8.31 -9.14 -5.13
C GLY A 134 -8.87 -8.56 -3.83
N LEU A 135 -8.07 -7.81 -3.10
CA LEU A 135 -8.51 -7.20 -1.85
C LEU A 135 -9.55 -6.12 -2.11
N SER A 136 -9.37 -5.35 -3.17
CA SER A 136 -10.30 -4.29 -3.53
C SER A 136 -11.70 -4.85 -3.81
N ARG A 137 -11.77 -6.02 -4.45
CA ARG A 137 -13.06 -6.64 -4.76
C ARG A 137 -13.79 -7.15 -3.53
N ARG A 138 -13.08 -7.41 -2.45
CA ARG A 138 -13.69 -7.91 -1.21
C ARG A 138 -14.34 -6.80 -0.40
N ASN A 139 -13.98 -5.57 -0.70
CA ASN A 139 -14.52 -4.41 -0.03
C ASN A 139 -15.59 -3.76 -0.89
#